data_ed2735d48c624cf13205bdb8202ce5be
#
_entry.id   ed2735d48c624cf13205bdb8202ce5be
#
_cell.length_a   1.000
_cell.length_b   1.000
_cell.length_c   1.000
_cell.angle_alpha   90.00
_cell.angle_beta   90.00
_cell.angle_gamma   90.00
#
_symmetry.space_group_name_H-M   'P 1'
#
loop_
_entity.id
_entity.type
_entity.pdbx_description
1 polymer ?
#
loop_
_entity_poly.entity_id
_entity_poly.type
_entity_poly.pdbx_seq_one_letter_code
_entity_poly.pdbx_strand_id
1 'polypeptide(L)'
;IQLRGVLINDLPDIIKRLREVDITSVQSGMDNPRNVTGNPLAGIDPEEIIDTRKYTSELEDYLTNSGNGNSEFSNLPRKWNTAVAGAKDNFLLHNDLIFHPVSKNGILGFGVWVGGILSATLNAYALPLDVWIEEKDICKITGIICSLWRDNGDRFLRNKGRFRHYLNSIGIDKFRELVEEKFGT
;
A
#
# COMPACT_ATOMS: atom_id res chain seq x y z
N ILE A 1 13.25 -7.00 -1.69
CA ILE A 1 14.32 -8.03 -1.74
C ILE A 1 13.91 -9.21 -0.87
N GLN A 2 14.25 -10.42 -1.27
CA GLN A 2 13.96 -11.64 -0.50
C GLN A 2 15.24 -12.46 -0.34
N LEU A 3 15.65 -12.72 0.89
CA LEU A 3 16.76 -13.63 1.20
C LEU A 3 16.19 -15.03 1.44
N ARG A 4 16.83 -16.06 0.86
CA ARG A 4 16.44 -17.47 1.00
C ARG A 4 17.63 -18.29 1.47
N GLY A 5 17.37 -19.46 2.08
CA GLY A 5 18.42 -20.35 2.58
C GLY A 5 19.15 -19.82 3.81
N VAL A 6 18.55 -18.86 4.52
CA VAL A 6 19.12 -18.27 5.74
C VAL A 6 18.96 -19.24 6.90
N LEU A 7 20.06 -19.51 7.61
CA LEU A 7 20.04 -20.29 8.85
C LEU A 7 19.61 -19.37 10.02
N ILE A 8 18.88 -19.94 10.97
CA ILE A 8 18.38 -19.19 12.13
C ILE A 8 19.50 -18.53 12.95
N ASN A 9 20.65 -19.15 13.01
CA ASN A 9 21.82 -18.65 13.74
C ASN A 9 22.46 -17.41 13.07
N ASP A 10 22.23 -17.22 11.77
CA ASP A 10 22.80 -16.09 11.00
C ASP A 10 21.88 -14.86 11.03
N LEU A 11 20.61 -15.01 11.48
CA LEU A 11 19.63 -13.93 11.48
C LEU A 11 20.08 -12.69 12.25
N PRO A 12 20.68 -12.77 13.46
CA PRO A 12 21.11 -11.58 14.20
C PRO A 12 22.13 -10.74 13.43
N ASP A 13 23.12 -11.39 12.81
CA ASP A 13 24.17 -10.72 12.04
C ASP A 13 23.60 -10.11 10.73
N ILE A 14 22.73 -10.85 10.04
CA ILE A 14 22.05 -10.36 8.83
C ILE A 14 21.22 -9.12 9.14
N ILE A 15 20.39 -9.17 10.20
CA ILE A 15 19.54 -8.02 10.60
C ILE A 15 20.42 -6.82 10.96
N LYS A 16 21.52 -7.02 11.68
CA LYS A 16 22.46 -5.96 12.02
C LYS A 16 23.03 -5.30 10.77
N ARG A 17 23.55 -6.09 9.83
CA ARG A 17 24.12 -5.58 8.56
C ARG A 17 23.10 -4.87 7.68
N LEU A 18 21.84 -5.33 7.65
CA LEU A 18 20.79 -4.65 6.93
C LEU A 18 20.53 -3.26 7.50
N ARG A 19 20.53 -3.12 8.83
CA ARG A 19 20.36 -1.82 9.51
C ARG A 19 21.52 -0.85 9.24
N GLU A 20 22.74 -1.35 9.06
CA GLU A 20 23.91 -0.53 8.69
C GLU A 20 23.78 0.15 7.32
N VAL A 21 22.83 -0.30 6.48
CA VAL A 21 22.51 0.26 5.16
C VAL A 21 21.06 0.72 5.07
N ASP A 22 20.46 1.06 6.21
CA ASP A 22 19.09 1.57 6.33
C ASP A 22 17.99 0.65 5.73
N ILE A 23 18.24 -0.67 5.74
CA ILE A 23 17.25 -1.66 5.33
C ILE A 23 16.68 -2.34 6.56
N THR A 24 15.33 -2.43 6.61
CA THR A 24 14.61 -3.13 7.68
C THR A 24 13.75 -4.26 7.14
N SER A 25 13.50 -5.28 7.96
CA SER A 25 12.51 -6.32 7.72
C SER A 25 11.24 -6.15 8.54
N VAL A 26 11.10 -5.03 9.24
CA VAL A 26 9.90 -4.73 10.06
C VAL A 26 8.65 -4.77 9.19
N GLN A 27 7.61 -5.46 9.67
CA GLN A 27 6.32 -5.65 8.99
C GLN A 27 6.40 -6.30 7.58
N SER A 28 7.56 -6.84 7.17
CA SER A 28 7.74 -7.44 5.84
C SER A 28 7.00 -8.78 5.64
N GLY A 29 6.45 -9.35 6.68
CA GLY A 29 5.79 -10.64 6.68
C GLY A 29 4.40 -10.63 7.32
N MET A 30 3.70 -11.77 7.27
CA MET A 30 2.40 -12.02 7.92
C MET A 30 1.28 -11.10 7.42
N ASP A 31 0.35 -10.74 8.30
CA ASP A 31 -0.84 -9.96 8.00
C ASP A 31 -0.61 -8.47 8.34
N ASN A 32 0.37 -7.90 7.62
CA ASN A 32 0.87 -6.55 7.78
C ASN A 32 0.91 -5.83 6.42
N PRO A 33 1.04 -4.49 6.41
CA PRO A 33 1.50 -3.76 5.24
C PRO A 33 2.86 -4.30 4.80
N ARG A 34 3.00 -4.49 3.50
CA ARG A 34 4.26 -4.88 2.87
C ARG A 34 4.97 -3.64 2.35
N ASN A 35 6.13 -3.82 1.76
CA ASN A 35 6.86 -2.74 1.11
C ASN A 35 5.94 -1.91 0.21
N VAL A 36 6.09 -0.60 0.26
CA VAL A 36 5.48 0.31 -0.71
C VAL A 36 6.27 0.24 -2.01
N THR A 37 5.59 0.08 -3.12
CA THR A 37 6.21 -0.04 -4.45
C THR A 37 6.09 1.28 -5.20
N GLY A 38 7.19 1.78 -5.76
CA GLY A 38 7.23 2.95 -6.64
C GLY A 38 7.59 2.57 -8.08
N ASN A 39 7.78 3.58 -8.94
CA ASN A 39 8.33 3.40 -10.28
C ASN A 39 9.79 2.93 -10.18
N PRO A 40 10.17 1.77 -10.73
CA PRO A 40 11.56 1.30 -10.72
C PRO A 40 12.51 2.18 -11.52
N LEU A 41 12.01 3.04 -12.39
CA LEU A 41 12.76 4.00 -13.19
C LEU A 41 12.66 5.43 -12.63
N ALA A 42 12.26 5.59 -11.35
CA ALA A 42 12.10 6.91 -10.74
C ALA A 42 13.37 7.76 -10.86
N GLY A 43 13.22 8.97 -11.38
CA GLY A 43 14.29 9.93 -11.64
C GLY A 43 15.04 9.76 -12.98
N ILE A 44 14.71 8.71 -13.75
CA ILE A 44 15.32 8.46 -15.08
C ILE A 44 14.30 8.12 -16.18
N ASP A 45 13.03 7.95 -15.83
CA ASP A 45 11.96 7.65 -16.76
C ASP A 45 11.61 8.92 -17.57
N PRO A 46 11.74 8.92 -18.91
CA PRO A 46 11.41 10.10 -19.73
C PRO A 46 9.90 10.43 -19.71
N GLU A 47 9.04 9.48 -19.30
CA GLU A 47 7.59 9.69 -19.15
C GLU A 47 7.19 9.95 -17.70
N GLU A 48 8.14 10.17 -16.80
CA GLU A 48 7.87 10.42 -15.39
C GLU A 48 7.04 11.69 -15.19
N ILE A 49 5.92 11.56 -14.50
CA ILE A 49 5.04 12.67 -14.09
C ILE A 49 5.45 13.15 -12.69
N ILE A 50 5.86 12.22 -11.84
CA ILE A 50 6.22 12.46 -10.45
C ILE A 50 7.28 11.46 -9.98
N ASP A 51 8.31 11.95 -9.28
CA ASP A 51 9.30 11.09 -8.63
C ASP A 51 8.65 10.38 -7.42
N THR A 52 8.50 9.07 -7.54
CA THR A 52 7.80 8.26 -6.53
C THR A 52 8.59 8.02 -5.25
N ARG A 53 9.90 8.26 -5.24
CA ARG A 53 10.80 7.93 -4.10
C ARG A 53 10.39 8.65 -2.83
N LYS A 54 10.01 9.92 -2.93
CA LYS A 54 9.51 10.71 -1.79
C LYS A 54 8.29 10.04 -1.15
N TYR A 55 7.27 9.73 -1.95
CA TYR A 55 5.98 9.20 -1.46
C TYR A 55 6.08 7.78 -0.96
N THR A 56 6.91 6.95 -1.60
CA THR A 56 7.16 5.58 -1.12
C THR A 56 7.84 5.60 0.24
N SER A 57 8.80 6.52 0.46
CA SER A 57 9.45 6.68 1.77
C SER A 57 8.48 7.20 2.83
N GLU A 58 7.69 8.24 2.52
CA GLU A 58 6.69 8.79 3.45
C GLU A 58 5.65 7.74 3.87
N LEU A 59 5.16 6.95 2.92
CA LEU A 59 4.21 5.88 3.19
C LEU A 59 4.83 4.72 3.97
N GLU A 60 6.07 4.34 3.68
CA GLU A 60 6.80 3.32 4.42
C GLU A 60 6.99 3.75 5.88
N ASP A 61 7.46 4.98 6.09
CA ASP A 61 7.63 5.56 7.43
C ASP A 61 6.31 5.62 8.20
N TYR A 62 5.24 6.04 7.55
CA TYR A 62 3.91 6.10 8.16
C TYR A 62 3.39 4.70 8.54
N LEU A 63 3.44 3.75 7.61
CA LEU A 63 2.90 2.40 7.81
C LEU A 63 3.73 1.57 8.81
N THR A 64 5.02 1.84 8.94
CA THR A 64 5.95 1.08 9.80
C THR A 64 6.37 1.84 11.05
N ASN A 65 5.91 3.09 11.24
CA ASN A 65 6.40 3.98 12.29
C ASN A 65 7.94 4.12 12.21
N SER A 66 8.43 4.54 11.04
CA SER A 66 9.86 4.66 10.72
C SER A 66 10.68 3.41 11.09
N GLY A 67 10.16 2.24 10.73
CA GLY A 67 10.81 0.95 10.98
C GLY A 67 10.75 0.43 12.42
N ASN A 68 10.02 1.10 13.33
CA ASN A 68 9.85 0.67 14.72
C ASN A 68 8.65 -0.27 14.92
N GLY A 69 7.83 -0.43 13.91
CA GLY A 69 6.56 -1.16 13.98
C GLY A 69 5.39 -0.25 14.35
N ASN A 70 4.29 -0.40 13.60
CA ASN A 70 3.08 0.37 13.80
C ASN A 70 1.94 -0.54 14.25
N SER A 71 1.53 -0.41 15.52
CA SER A 71 0.47 -1.24 16.11
C SER A 71 -0.88 -1.08 15.42
N GLU A 72 -1.14 0.06 14.77
CA GLU A 72 -2.38 0.28 14.04
C GLU A 72 -2.51 -0.58 12.80
N PHE A 73 -1.36 -0.92 12.17
CA PHE A 73 -1.33 -1.67 10.92
C PHE A 73 -0.71 -3.08 11.05
N SER A 74 -0.27 -3.47 12.25
CA SER A 74 0.41 -4.76 12.45
C SER A 74 -0.53 -5.96 12.63
N ASN A 75 -1.84 -5.76 12.61
CA ASN A 75 -2.85 -6.84 12.75
C ASN A 75 -3.97 -6.65 11.75
N LEU A 76 -3.65 -6.74 10.48
CA LEU A 76 -4.61 -6.68 9.38
C LEU A 76 -5.31 -8.05 9.18
N PRO A 77 -6.47 -8.13 8.52
CA PRO A 77 -7.08 -9.41 8.16
C PRO A 77 -6.18 -10.27 7.27
N ARG A 78 -5.33 -9.65 6.44
CA ARG A 78 -4.38 -10.29 5.53
C ARG A 78 -3.27 -9.30 5.14
N LYS A 79 -2.26 -9.75 4.36
CA LYS A 79 -1.22 -8.88 3.79
C LYS A 79 -1.82 -7.75 2.97
N TRP A 80 -1.18 -6.59 3.03
CA TRP A 80 -1.53 -5.38 2.29
C TRP A 80 -0.35 -4.91 1.44
N ASN A 81 -0.61 -4.47 0.22
CA ASN A 81 0.39 -3.91 -0.68
C ASN A 81 -0.06 -2.53 -1.15
N THR A 82 0.83 -1.54 -1.05
CA THR A 82 0.61 -0.18 -1.55
C THR A 82 1.57 0.10 -2.69
N ALA A 83 1.12 0.90 -3.67
CA ALA A 83 1.96 1.34 -4.76
C ALA A 83 1.72 2.82 -5.11
N VAL A 84 2.76 3.49 -5.58
CA VAL A 84 2.71 4.84 -6.11
C VAL A 84 3.20 4.80 -7.56
N ALA A 85 2.35 5.12 -8.51
CA ALA A 85 2.72 5.22 -9.91
C ALA A 85 3.46 6.53 -10.17
N GLY A 86 4.55 6.48 -10.92
CA GLY A 86 5.32 7.66 -11.33
C GLY A 86 4.99 8.13 -12.74
N ALA A 87 4.51 7.20 -13.56
CA ALA A 87 4.14 7.42 -14.95
C ALA A 87 2.83 6.64 -15.24
N LYS A 88 2.63 6.18 -16.48
CA LYS A 88 1.50 5.32 -16.86
C LYS A 88 1.77 3.84 -16.50
N ASP A 89 1.99 3.57 -15.23
CA ASP A 89 2.46 2.30 -14.68
C ASP A 89 1.32 1.28 -14.47
N ASN A 90 0.82 0.68 -15.54
CA ASN A 90 -0.29 -0.28 -15.47
C ASN A 90 0.05 -1.58 -14.72
N PHE A 91 1.33 -1.94 -14.57
CA PHE A 91 1.76 -3.14 -13.86
C PHE A 91 1.49 -3.10 -12.34
N LEU A 92 1.20 -1.93 -11.78
CA LEU A 92 0.89 -1.75 -10.36
C LEU A 92 -0.55 -2.15 -9.99
N LEU A 93 -1.43 -2.38 -10.97
CA LEU A 93 -2.88 -2.59 -10.76
C LEU A 93 -3.26 -3.83 -9.92
N HIS A 94 -2.28 -4.66 -9.53
CA HIS A 94 -2.51 -5.80 -8.62
C HIS A 94 -2.24 -5.49 -7.14
N ASN A 95 -1.95 -4.24 -6.79
CA ASN A 95 -1.78 -3.81 -5.40
C ASN A 95 -3.13 -3.49 -4.75
N ASP A 96 -3.20 -3.60 -3.43
CA ASP A 96 -4.43 -3.35 -2.67
C ASP A 96 -4.81 -1.86 -2.69
N LEU A 97 -3.82 -0.96 -2.68
CA LEU A 97 -3.97 0.50 -2.80
C LEU A 97 -2.95 1.05 -3.80
N ILE A 98 -3.40 1.94 -4.69
CA ILE A 98 -2.53 2.53 -5.70
C ILE A 98 -2.85 4.02 -5.82
N PHE A 99 -1.79 4.81 -5.91
CA PHE A 99 -1.84 6.24 -6.17
C PHE A 99 -1.33 6.52 -7.58
N HIS A 100 -2.17 7.12 -8.42
CA HIS A 100 -1.79 7.57 -9.76
C HIS A 100 -1.68 9.09 -9.79
N PRO A 101 -0.60 9.67 -10.33
CA PRO A 101 -0.46 11.11 -10.42
C PRO A 101 -1.50 11.70 -11.38
N VAL A 102 -2.27 12.65 -10.90
CA VAL A 102 -3.33 13.35 -11.66
C VAL A 102 -3.29 14.82 -11.34
N SER A 103 -3.24 15.66 -12.38
CA SER A 103 -3.39 17.11 -12.23
C SER A 103 -4.87 17.49 -12.26
N LYS A 104 -5.34 18.23 -11.26
CA LYS A 104 -6.69 18.81 -11.19
C LYS A 104 -6.58 20.31 -10.97
N ASN A 105 -7.12 21.10 -11.90
CA ASN A 105 -7.03 22.57 -11.86
C ASN A 105 -5.58 23.11 -11.75
N GLY A 106 -4.62 22.44 -12.38
CA GLY A 106 -3.21 22.81 -12.34
C GLY A 106 -2.46 22.39 -11.06
N ILE A 107 -3.14 21.75 -10.12
CA ILE A 107 -2.54 21.21 -8.89
C ILE A 107 -2.28 19.72 -9.11
N LEU A 108 -1.04 19.27 -8.90
CA LEU A 108 -0.68 17.86 -8.94
C LEU A 108 -1.14 17.19 -7.64
N GLY A 109 -1.69 16.02 -7.77
CA GLY A 109 -2.13 15.18 -6.68
C GLY A 109 -2.30 13.75 -7.16
N PHE A 110 -3.12 12.96 -6.47
CA PHE A 110 -3.30 11.54 -6.78
C PHE A 110 -4.77 11.16 -6.96
N GLY A 111 -5.05 10.43 -8.04
CA GLY A 111 -6.21 9.57 -8.13
C GLY A 111 -5.96 8.28 -7.36
N VAL A 112 -6.98 7.79 -6.65
CA VAL A 112 -6.88 6.62 -5.76
C VAL A 112 -7.54 5.40 -6.40
N TRP A 113 -6.83 4.28 -6.43
CA TRP A 113 -7.32 2.99 -6.93
C TRP A 113 -7.17 1.93 -5.85
N VAL A 114 -8.15 1.02 -5.75
CA VAL A 114 -8.26 0.09 -4.62
C VAL A 114 -8.59 -1.34 -5.04
N GLY A 115 -8.15 -2.30 -4.27
CA GLY A 115 -8.58 -3.69 -4.36
C GLY A 115 -7.96 -4.52 -5.46
N GLY A 116 -6.79 -4.15 -5.96
CA GLY A 116 -6.02 -5.05 -6.83
C GLY A 116 -5.58 -6.31 -6.08
N ILE A 117 -5.60 -7.44 -6.77
CA ILE A 117 -5.20 -8.73 -6.21
C ILE A 117 -4.60 -9.65 -7.27
N LEU A 118 -3.49 -10.28 -6.91
CA LEU A 118 -2.90 -11.40 -7.65
C LEU A 118 -2.71 -12.56 -6.67
N SER A 119 -3.51 -13.61 -6.82
CA SER A 119 -3.45 -14.80 -5.98
C SER A 119 -3.83 -16.06 -6.75
N ALA A 120 -3.61 -17.22 -6.18
CA ALA A 120 -3.97 -18.50 -6.80
C ALA A 120 -5.49 -18.66 -7.01
N THR A 121 -6.32 -17.98 -6.22
CA THR A 121 -7.78 -18.14 -6.22
C THR A 121 -8.53 -16.97 -6.84
N LEU A 122 -7.90 -15.78 -6.91
CA LEU A 122 -8.53 -14.57 -7.42
C LEU A 122 -7.48 -13.65 -8.02
N ASN A 123 -7.70 -13.24 -9.28
CA ASN A 123 -6.91 -12.22 -9.96
C ASN A 123 -7.85 -11.11 -10.43
N ALA A 124 -7.58 -9.89 -9.99
CA ALA A 124 -8.35 -8.73 -10.41
C ALA A 124 -7.50 -7.47 -10.35
N TYR A 125 -7.73 -6.57 -11.28
CA TYR A 125 -7.16 -5.23 -11.24
C TYR A 125 -7.86 -4.37 -10.18
N ALA A 126 -7.13 -3.41 -9.66
CA ALA A 126 -7.69 -2.38 -8.80
C ALA A 126 -8.80 -1.62 -9.53
N LEU A 127 -9.76 -1.12 -8.76
CA LEU A 127 -10.86 -0.30 -9.24
C LEU A 127 -10.59 1.16 -8.89
N PRO A 128 -10.95 2.11 -9.76
CA PRO A 128 -10.90 3.52 -9.41
C PRO A 128 -11.86 3.77 -8.24
N LEU A 129 -11.37 4.46 -7.22
CA LEU A 129 -12.20 4.91 -6.10
C LEU A 129 -12.93 6.22 -6.46
N ASP A 130 -12.57 6.84 -7.59
CA ASP A 130 -13.05 8.13 -8.07
C ASP A 130 -12.86 9.28 -7.06
N VAL A 131 -11.79 9.17 -6.28
CA VAL A 131 -11.32 10.16 -5.31
C VAL A 131 -10.01 10.75 -5.80
N TRP A 132 -9.88 12.06 -5.69
CA TRP A 132 -8.62 12.79 -5.90
C TRP A 132 -8.19 13.44 -4.59
N ILE A 133 -6.90 13.36 -4.28
CA ILE A 133 -6.30 13.94 -3.07
C ILE A 133 -5.09 14.81 -3.43
N GLU A 134 -4.77 15.78 -2.59
CA GLU A 134 -3.50 16.48 -2.65
C GLU A 134 -2.37 15.59 -2.14
N GLU A 135 -1.13 15.88 -2.56
CA GLU A 135 0.06 15.12 -2.16
C GLU A 135 0.19 14.95 -0.64
N LYS A 136 -0.10 16.01 0.12
CA LYS A 136 0.00 16.04 1.58
C LYS A 136 -0.93 15.03 2.30
N ASP A 137 -1.97 14.58 1.62
CA ASP A 137 -3.01 13.73 2.20
C ASP A 137 -2.78 12.24 1.95
N ILE A 138 -1.68 11.86 1.30
CA ILE A 138 -1.39 10.48 0.91
C ILE A 138 -1.35 9.51 2.11
N CYS A 139 -0.76 9.91 3.21
CA CYS A 139 -0.72 9.12 4.44
C CYS A 139 -2.10 9.07 5.12
N LYS A 140 -2.82 10.21 5.18
CA LYS A 140 -4.17 10.29 5.77
C LYS A 140 -5.13 9.31 5.08
N ILE A 141 -5.20 9.37 3.75
CA ILE A 141 -6.11 8.48 2.98
C ILE A 141 -5.72 7.00 3.11
N THR A 142 -4.41 6.71 3.11
CA THR A 142 -3.89 5.35 3.33
C THR A 142 -4.35 4.79 4.67
N GLY A 143 -4.22 5.56 5.73
CA GLY A 143 -4.67 5.18 7.08
C GLY A 143 -6.16 4.93 7.15
N ILE A 144 -6.98 5.79 6.53
CA ILE A 144 -8.44 5.66 6.48
C ILE A 144 -8.82 4.35 5.76
N ILE A 145 -8.32 4.13 4.54
CA ILE A 145 -8.64 2.96 3.73
C ILE A 145 -8.20 1.67 4.43
N CYS A 146 -6.99 1.65 4.97
CA CYS A 146 -6.44 0.50 5.67
C CYS A 146 -7.25 0.20 6.94
N SER A 147 -7.61 1.21 7.74
CA SER A 147 -8.39 1.05 8.96
C SER A 147 -9.82 0.55 8.68
N LEU A 148 -10.48 1.06 7.65
CA LEU A 148 -11.80 0.58 7.26
C LEU A 148 -11.79 -0.93 6.97
N TRP A 149 -10.80 -1.40 6.23
CA TRP A 149 -10.65 -2.83 5.98
C TRP A 149 -10.18 -3.61 7.21
N ARG A 150 -9.22 -3.08 8.00
CA ARG A 150 -8.75 -3.70 9.24
C ARG A 150 -9.91 -4.04 10.16
N ASP A 151 -10.85 -3.11 10.31
CA ASP A 151 -11.93 -3.20 11.28
C ASP A 151 -13.14 -4.01 10.77
N ASN A 152 -13.30 -4.16 9.45
CA ASN A 152 -14.48 -4.79 8.84
C ASN A 152 -14.16 -5.99 7.92
N GLY A 153 -12.88 -6.27 7.65
CA GLY A 153 -12.46 -7.38 6.80
C GLY A 153 -12.65 -8.75 7.45
N ASP A 154 -12.87 -9.77 6.65
CA ASP A 154 -13.05 -11.15 7.14
C ASP A 154 -11.74 -11.68 7.75
N ARG A 155 -11.82 -12.08 9.03
CA ARG A 155 -10.71 -12.68 9.79
C ARG A 155 -10.87 -14.18 10.00
N PHE A 156 -12.04 -14.73 9.74
CA PHE A 156 -12.35 -16.15 9.95
C PHE A 156 -11.93 -17.00 8.77
N LEU A 157 -12.23 -16.54 7.56
CA LEU A 157 -11.91 -17.24 6.32
C LEU A 157 -10.64 -16.64 5.68
N ARG A 158 -9.48 -17.24 5.97
CA ARG A 158 -8.19 -16.74 5.50
C ARG A 158 -8.09 -16.54 3.98
N ASN A 159 -8.80 -17.33 3.20
CA ASN A 159 -8.88 -17.19 1.74
C ASN A 159 -9.79 -16.02 1.30
N LYS A 160 -10.59 -15.45 2.20
CA LYS A 160 -11.43 -14.27 1.98
C LYS A 160 -10.92 -13.02 2.72
N GLY A 161 -9.82 -13.11 3.44
CA GLY A 161 -9.26 -12.00 4.23
C GLY A 161 -8.63 -10.87 3.42
N ARG A 162 -8.33 -11.04 2.10
CA ARG A 162 -7.75 -9.97 1.28
C ARG A 162 -8.74 -8.82 1.08
N PHE A 163 -8.22 -7.59 0.98
CA PHE A 163 -8.99 -6.36 0.84
C PHE A 163 -10.03 -6.41 -0.29
N ARG A 164 -9.68 -6.99 -1.44
CA ARG A 164 -10.62 -7.18 -2.57
C ARG A 164 -11.89 -7.92 -2.19
N HIS A 165 -11.82 -8.89 -1.30
CA HIS A 165 -13.02 -9.61 -0.87
C HIS A 165 -13.95 -8.73 -0.04
N TYR A 166 -13.39 -7.88 0.83
CA TYR A 166 -14.16 -6.88 1.57
C TYR A 166 -14.84 -5.88 0.61
N LEU A 167 -14.10 -5.34 -0.37
CA LEU A 167 -14.67 -4.47 -1.40
C LEU A 167 -15.81 -5.14 -2.18
N ASN A 168 -15.64 -6.40 -2.56
CA ASN A 168 -16.68 -7.15 -3.26
C ASN A 168 -17.93 -7.38 -2.39
N SER A 169 -17.80 -7.44 -1.06
CA SER A 169 -18.93 -7.66 -0.15
C SER A 169 -19.80 -6.43 0.07
N ILE A 170 -19.20 -5.22 0.03
CA ILE A 170 -19.94 -3.97 0.29
C ILE A 170 -20.17 -3.12 -0.96
N GLY A 171 -19.42 -3.36 -2.03
CA GLY A 171 -19.41 -2.57 -3.26
C GLY A 171 -18.52 -1.33 -3.18
N ILE A 172 -18.00 -0.92 -4.35
CA ILE A 172 -17.07 0.21 -4.46
C ILE A 172 -17.70 1.56 -4.07
N ASP A 173 -18.96 1.77 -4.45
CA ASP A 173 -19.67 3.01 -4.17
C ASP A 173 -19.88 3.21 -2.67
N LYS A 174 -20.30 2.14 -1.97
CA LYS A 174 -20.43 2.18 -0.51
C LYS A 174 -19.09 2.38 0.19
N PHE A 175 -18.03 1.76 -0.33
CA PHE A 175 -16.70 1.96 0.22
C PHE A 175 -16.22 3.41 0.03
N ARG A 176 -16.48 4.02 -1.13
CA ARG A 176 -16.20 5.43 -1.40
C ARG A 176 -16.89 6.36 -0.39
N GLU A 177 -18.18 6.17 -0.16
CA GLU A 177 -18.94 6.94 0.84
C GLU A 177 -18.29 6.89 2.23
N LEU A 178 -17.87 5.69 2.68
CA LEU A 178 -17.21 5.51 3.97
C LEU A 178 -15.85 6.21 4.03
N VAL A 179 -15.10 6.21 2.93
CA VAL A 179 -13.81 6.90 2.84
C VAL A 179 -14.03 8.42 2.88
N GLU A 180 -14.98 8.95 2.11
CA GLU A 180 -15.30 10.39 2.06
C GLU A 180 -15.78 10.90 3.42
N GLU A 181 -16.66 10.15 4.08
CA GLU A 181 -17.13 10.46 5.44
C GLU A 181 -15.96 10.61 6.41
N LYS A 182 -15.04 9.60 6.45
CA LYS A 182 -13.90 9.64 7.34
C LYS A 182 -12.83 10.67 6.94
N PHE A 183 -12.73 11.01 5.67
CA PHE A 183 -11.75 11.98 5.17
C PHE A 183 -12.21 13.42 5.44
N GLY A 184 -13.49 13.71 5.30
CA GLY A 184 -14.09 15.04 5.48
C GLY A 184 -14.30 15.45 6.92
N THR A 185 -14.15 14.52 7.85
CA THR A 185 -14.15 14.77 9.30
C THR A 185 -12.73 14.92 9.82
#